data_5ac9b17e2a27e90340bc511e96e002ba
#
_entry.id   5ac9b17e2a27e90340bc511e96e002ba
#
_cell.length_a   1.000
_cell.length_b   1.000
_cell.length_c   1.000
_cell.angle_alpha   90.00
_cell.angle_beta   90.00
_cell.angle_gamma   90.00
#
_symmetry.space_group_name_H-M   'P 1'
#
loop_
_entity.id
_entity.type
_entity.pdbx_description
1 polymer ?
#
loop_
_entity_poly.entity_id
_entity_poly.type
_entity_poly.pdbx_seq_one_letter_code
_entity_poly.pdbx_strand_id
1 'polypeptide(L)'
;MDKTQTDTGMARRTVLSAGLGAGLGLAALGLAGCTPSAKTSGSGSGWKQFSGTTINFISENTAPSAAIAANSKPFEDLTGIKVNITQMALENLVQKVKLDMSGGTSQYHVVYADPYQVLAPLSQGLTDLNQFVNDKKYPPVEKGLADFIALDAAGRFESKSKLYALPYDCPTMIWMFRQDLFDKYKSKMQADLGFDPTPSGKITWEQYYQIADWFNKNAKADVPYGTGHQAKQHDSLQCDFSNVLWAYGADYFDVPDIGTVGSQNPGKSTLTTPQALDAAKFYDKLLKVAHPSSTTWDWDGLGNAFAAGQVAMCPNWHEYAATNEKSLPGKVGYSILPTGPKRSANNWGGTGIGINANAKGNEQGAAWLFVNWATSPATQVMTLKSAKGGGTPTRTSVYDMAEVKKAEKRPSDMPNMLTASAVLEAWKPENIGLRPKVATWNQLDTIVYTNLSKMIAGSQDPTTTMQAMASQFDKVNG
;
A
#
# COMPACT_ATOMS: atom_id res chain seq x y z
N MET A 1 42.97 -35.90 -31.44
CA MET A 1 42.02 -36.96 -31.86
C MET A 1 40.71 -36.63 -31.17
N ASP A 2 39.61 -36.34 -31.76
CA ASP A 2 39.22 -36.01 -33.12
C ASP A 2 37.98 -35.11 -33.04
N LYS A 3 37.91 -34.24 -33.99
CA LYS A 3 36.87 -33.27 -34.33
C LYS A 3 35.50 -33.97 -34.55
N THR A 4 34.41 -33.23 -34.26
CA THR A 4 33.50 -32.83 -35.36
C THR A 4 32.56 -31.68 -34.90
N GLN A 5 32.72 -30.58 -35.58
CA GLN A 5 31.74 -29.51 -35.78
C GLN A 5 30.64 -30.04 -36.73
N THR A 6 29.39 -29.56 -36.49
CA THR A 6 28.45 -29.35 -37.61
C THR A 6 27.69 -28.05 -37.39
N ASP A 7 27.95 -27.18 -38.34
CA ASP A 7 27.35 -25.90 -38.65
C ASP A 7 26.19 -26.15 -39.65
N THR A 8 25.05 -25.47 -39.44
CA THR A 8 24.04 -25.20 -40.49
C THR A 8 23.21 -24.04 -39.98
N GLY A 9 23.25 -22.82 -40.49
CA GLY A 9 23.16 -22.45 -41.89
C GLY A 9 21.87 -21.64 -42.07
N MET A 10 22.04 -20.32 -42.27
CA MET A 10 20.98 -19.32 -42.56
C MET A 10 20.09 -19.71 -43.76
N ALA A 11 18.85 -19.21 -43.75
CA ALA A 11 18.15 -18.86 -44.99
C ALA A 11 17.26 -17.61 -44.82
N ARG A 12 17.75 -16.50 -45.33
CA ARG A 12 16.94 -15.34 -45.74
C ARG A 12 16.18 -15.71 -47.01
N ARG A 13 14.91 -15.33 -47.11
CA ARG A 13 14.21 -15.18 -48.39
C ARG A 13 13.48 -13.83 -48.45
N THR A 14 14.08 -12.97 -49.26
CA THR A 14 13.50 -11.79 -49.89
C THR A 14 12.71 -12.23 -51.13
N VAL A 15 11.51 -11.73 -51.32
CA VAL A 15 10.86 -11.71 -52.64
C VAL A 15 10.25 -10.34 -52.86
N LEU A 16 10.84 -9.64 -53.83
CA LEU A 16 10.26 -8.54 -54.57
C LEU A 16 9.52 -9.08 -55.79
N SER A 17 8.38 -8.55 -56.13
CA SER A 17 8.07 -8.29 -57.56
C SER A 17 6.89 -7.30 -57.70
N ALA A 18 7.10 -6.38 -58.63
CA ALA A 18 6.23 -5.31 -59.05
C ALA A 18 5.25 -5.80 -60.16
N GLY A 19 4.18 -5.06 -60.36
CA GLY A 19 3.30 -5.20 -61.51
C GLY A 19 2.38 -4.00 -61.67
N LEU A 20 2.70 -3.14 -62.63
CA LEU A 20 1.86 -2.00 -63.12
C LEU A 20 0.67 -2.52 -63.93
N GLY A 21 -0.44 -1.75 -63.90
CA GLY A 21 -1.53 -1.84 -64.89
C GLY A 21 -2.51 -0.69 -64.75
N ALA A 22 -2.44 0.25 -65.71
CA ALA A 22 -3.28 1.44 -65.83
C ALA A 22 -4.65 1.12 -66.42
N GLY A 23 -5.68 1.91 -66.04
CA GLY A 23 -7.01 1.91 -66.70
C GLY A 23 -7.86 3.07 -66.23
N LEU A 24 -7.97 4.10 -67.08
CA LEU A 24 -8.83 5.28 -66.96
C LEU A 24 -10.31 4.94 -67.14
N GLY A 25 -11.18 5.53 -66.31
CA GLY A 25 -12.62 5.51 -66.52
C GLY A 25 -13.31 6.55 -65.62
N LEU A 26 -13.58 7.77 -66.17
CA LEU A 26 -14.41 8.78 -65.55
C LEU A 26 -15.89 8.34 -65.56
N ALA A 27 -16.55 8.40 -64.43
CA ALA A 27 -17.98 8.61 -64.32
C ALA A 27 -18.26 9.34 -63.01
N ALA A 28 -18.62 10.61 -63.07
CA ALA A 28 -19.10 11.41 -61.97
C ALA A 28 -20.57 11.03 -61.68
N LEU A 29 -20.83 10.58 -60.47
CA LEU A 29 -22.18 10.61 -59.87
C LEU A 29 -21.99 10.95 -58.39
N GLY A 30 -22.66 12.04 -57.96
CA GLY A 30 -22.63 12.58 -56.62
C GLY A 30 -23.15 11.59 -55.59
N LEU A 31 -22.33 11.31 -54.61
CA LEU A 31 -22.75 10.68 -53.35
C LEU A 31 -22.44 11.66 -52.23
N ALA A 32 -23.54 12.11 -51.62
CA ALA A 32 -23.53 12.85 -50.38
C ALA A 32 -22.63 12.14 -49.37
N GLY A 33 -21.55 12.79 -48.95
CA GLY A 33 -20.66 12.27 -47.92
C GLY A 33 -21.41 12.13 -46.60
N CYS A 34 -21.70 10.89 -46.23
CA CYS A 34 -21.95 10.57 -44.83
C CYS A 34 -20.60 10.61 -44.10
N THR A 35 -20.24 11.78 -43.60
CA THR A 35 -19.33 11.85 -42.48
C THR A 35 -19.96 11.03 -41.34
N PRO A 36 -19.24 10.09 -40.72
CA PRO A 36 -19.74 9.50 -39.50
C PRO A 36 -19.87 10.63 -38.49
N SER A 37 -21.09 11.05 -38.23
CA SER A 37 -21.40 11.90 -37.08
C SER A 37 -20.81 11.20 -35.88
N ALA A 38 -19.81 11.81 -35.25
CA ALA A 38 -19.46 11.47 -33.89
C ALA A 38 -20.79 11.45 -33.13
N LYS A 39 -21.18 10.26 -32.68
CA LYS A 39 -22.35 10.14 -31.78
C LYS A 39 -22.05 11.04 -30.60
N THR A 40 -22.70 12.19 -30.56
CA THR A 40 -22.84 12.96 -29.33
C THR A 40 -23.41 12.00 -28.30
N SER A 41 -22.54 11.56 -27.42
CA SER A 41 -22.92 10.77 -26.25
C SER A 41 -24.03 11.55 -25.55
N GLY A 42 -25.19 10.91 -25.42
CA GLY A 42 -26.36 11.51 -24.82
C GLY A 42 -26.03 12.07 -23.46
N SER A 43 -26.51 13.26 -23.17
CA SER A 43 -26.46 13.93 -21.87
C SER A 43 -27.31 13.20 -20.83
N GLY A 44 -26.97 11.93 -20.55
CA GLY A 44 -27.53 11.18 -19.44
C GLY A 44 -26.90 11.69 -18.16
N SER A 45 -27.71 12.16 -17.22
CA SER A 45 -27.23 12.47 -15.87
C SER A 45 -26.95 11.16 -15.10
N GLY A 46 -25.96 11.20 -14.18
CA GLY A 46 -25.68 10.08 -13.30
C GLY A 46 -24.62 9.10 -13.85
N TRP A 47 -24.79 7.80 -13.61
CA TRP A 47 -23.78 6.79 -13.88
C TRP A 47 -23.50 6.51 -15.38
N LYS A 48 -24.45 6.77 -16.29
CA LYS A 48 -24.33 6.44 -17.73
C LYS A 48 -23.84 7.58 -18.62
N GLN A 49 -23.54 8.76 -18.06
CA GLN A 49 -23.23 9.96 -18.84
C GLN A 49 -21.95 9.84 -19.72
N PHE A 50 -21.07 8.89 -19.44
CA PHE A 50 -19.83 8.63 -20.20
C PHE A 50 -19.78 7.22 -20.81
N SER A 51 -20.97 6.61 -21.04
CA SER A 51 -21.05 5.27 -21.64
C SER A 51 -20.29 5.20 -22.97
N GLY A 52 -19.56 4.11 -23.18
CA GLY A 52 -18.71 3.89 -24.37
C GLY A 52 -17.28 4.45 -24.23
N THR A 53 -16.96 5.16 -23.13
CA THR A 53 -15.59 5.57 -22.82
C THR A 53 -14.76 4.37 -22.31
N THR A 54 -13.47 4.39 -22.61
CA THR A 54 -12.49 3.45 -21.99
C THR A 54 -11.53 4.23 -21.12
N ILE A 55 -11.30 3.78 -19.90
CA ILE A 55 -10.30 4.35 -19.00
C ILE A 55 -9.26 3.31 -18.60
N ASN A 56 -8.08 3.79 -18.24
CA ASN A 56 -6.98 2.97 -17.75
C ASN A 56 -6.69 3.32 -16.30
N PHE A 57 -6.65 2.31 -15.44
CA PHE A 57 -6.24 2.41 -14.05
C PHE A 57 -4.90 1.71 -13.86
N ILE A 58 -3.90 2.42 -13.32
CA ILE A 58 -2.63 1.84 -12.87
C ILE A 58 -2.64 1.71 -11.37
N SER A 59 -2.34 0.52 -10.87
CA SER A 59 -2.38 0.20 -9.45
C SER A 59 -1.16 -0.61 -9.01
N GLU A 60 -0.86 -0.52 -7.74
CA GLU A 60 0.03 -1.48 -7.09
C GLU A 60 -0.61 -2.88 -7.08
N ASN A 61 0.22 -3.91 -7.06
CA ASN A 61 -0.23 -5.31 -7.00
C ASN A 61 -0.60 -5.69 -5.56
N THR A 62 -1.73 -5.15 -5.09
CA THR A 62 -2.29 -5.40 -3.76
C THR A 62 -3.55 -6.28 -3.83
N ALA A 63 -3.96 -6.85 -2.71
CA ALA A 63 -5.18 -7.65 -2.62
C ALA A 63 -6.44 -6.88 -3.06
N PRO A 64 -6.69 -5.62 -2.63
CA PRO A 64 -7.84 -4.86 -3.13
C PRO A 64 -7.75 -4.56 -4.62
N SER A 65 -6.58 -4.29 -5.16
CA SER A 65 -6.39 -4.04 -6.59
C SER A 65 -6.68 -5.28 -7.42
N ALA A 66 -6.22 -6.45 -6.97
CA ALA A 66 -6.56 -7.74 -7.59
C ALA A 66 -8.06 -8.05 -7.49
N ALA A 67 -8.70 -7.71 -6.36
CA ALA A 67 -10.13 -7.88 -6.19
C ALA A 67 -10.94 -6.98 -7.12
N ILE A 68 -10.59 -5.72 -7.26
CA ILE A 68 -11.23 -4.78 -8.20
C ILE A 68 -11.03 -5.24 -9.65
N ALA A 69 -9.82 -5.67 -10.04
CA ALA A 69 -9.54 -6.15 -11.38
C ALA A 69 -10.37 -7.40 -11.73
N ALA A 70 -10.53 -8.31 -10.78
CA ALA A 70 -11.35 -9.52 -10.97
C ALA A 70 -12.87 -9.23 -10.99
N ASN A 71 -13.31 -8.08 -10.49
CA ASN A 71 -14.72 -7.76 -10.27
C ASN A 71 -15.12 -6.38 -10.83
N SER A 72 -14.48 -5.89 -11.91
CA SER A 72 -14.82 -4.60 -12.55
C SER A 72 -16.14 -4.63 -13.35
N LYS A 73 -16.61 -5.82 -13.73
CA LYS A 73 -17.82 -5.97 -14.56
C LYS A 73 -19.06 -5.26 -14.00
N PRO A 74 -19.40 -5.27 -12.69
CA PRO A 74 -20.51 -4.49 -12.15
C PRO A 74 -20.42 -2.99 -12.44
N PHE A 75 -19.21 -2.41 -12.46
CA PHE A 75 -19.02 -1.03 -12.87
C PHE A 75 -19.29 -0.83 -14.36
N GLU A 76 -18.78 -1.72 -15.20
CA GLU A 76 -19.01 -1.66 -16.66
C GLU A 76 -20.49 -1.80 -17.00
N ASP A 77 -21.22 -2.71 -16.35
CA ASP A 77 -22.64 -2.90 -16.53
C ASP A 77 -23.47 -1.68 -16.05
N LEU A 78 -23.06 -1.09 -14.92
CA LEU A 78 -23.70 0.11 -14.36
C LEU A 78 -23.53 1.33 -15.27
N THR A 79 -22.33 1.50 -15.83
CA THR A 79 -21.93 2.77 -16.48
C THR A 79 -21.83 2.69 -18.00
N GLY A 80 -21.54 1.52 -18.55
CA GLY A 80 -21.13 1.33 -19.95
C GLY A 80 -19.70 1.81 -20.23
N ILE A 81 -18.90 2.10 -19.19
CA ILE A 81 -17.48 2.49 -19.28
C ILE A 81 -16.63 1.21 -19.18
N LYS A 82 -15.63 1.06 -20.05
CA LYS A 82 -14.64 -0.01 -19.95
C LYS A 82 -13.47 0.42 -19.08
N VAL A 83 -12.94 -0.49 -18.26
CA VAL A 83 -11.78 -0.23 -17.39
C VAL A 83 -10.68 -1.24 -17.67
N ASN A 84 -9.53 -0.75 -18.12
CA ASN A 84 -8.31 -1.53 -18.21
C ASN A 84 -7.50 -1.32 -16.94
N ILE A 85 -7.22 -2.38 -16.20
CA ILE A 85 -6.48 -2.30 -14.93
C ILE A 85 -5.11 -2.95 -15.11
N THR A 86 -4.06 -2.15 -14.88
CA THR A 86 -2.67 -2.60 -14.92
C THR A 86 -2.13 -2.61 -13.49
N GLN A 87 -1.62 -3.76 -13.05
CA GLN A 87 -1.04 -3.94 -11.71
C GLN A 87 0.46 -4.21 -11.82
N MET A 88 1.25 -3.64 -10.91
CA MET A 88 2.70 -3.84 -10.84
C MET A 88 3.24 -3.53 -9.44
N ALA A 89 4.52 -3.82 -9.21
CA ALA A 89 5.22 -3.41 -7.99
C ALA A 89 5.24 -1.87 -7.85
N LEU A 90 5.19 -1.38 -6.62
CA LEU A 90 5.05 0.05 -6.30
C LEU A 90 6.13 0.91 -6.97
N GLU A 91 7.38 0.46 -6.95
CA GLU A 91 8.51 1.20 -7.54
C GLU A 91 8.33 1.43 -9.04
N ASN A 92 7.83 0.41 -9.76
CA ASN A 92 7.55 0.48 -11.18
C ASN A 92 6.35 1.41 -11.48
N LEU A 93 5.32 1.34 -10.63
CA LEU A 93 4.16 2.22 -10.69
C LEU A 93 4.57 3.67 -10.54
N VAL A 94 5.34 4.01 -9.52
CA VAL A 94 5.83 5.38 -9.25
C VAL A 94 6.56 5.94 -10.46
N GLN A 95 7.46 5.17 -11.07
CA GLN A 95 8.20 5.61 -12.26
C GLN A 95 7.28 5.85 -13.46
N LYS A 96 6.33 4.95 -13.71
CA LYS A 96 5.38 5.09 -14.84
C LYS A 96 4.44 6.27 -14.66
N VAL A 97 3.89 6.46 -13.47
CA VAL A 97 3.01 7.60 -13.16
C VAL A 97 3.77 8.91 -13.28
N LYS A 98 5.00 8.99 -12.77
CA LYS A 98 5.86 10.17 -12.89
C LYS A 98 6.12 10.50 -14.35
N LEU A 99 6.47 9.52 -15.18
CA LEU A 99 6.73 9.74 -16.62
C LEU A 99 5.47 10.18 -17.35
N ASP A 100 4.32 9.55 -17.08
CA ASP A 100 3.04 9.91 -17.73
C ASP A 100 2.62 11.35 -17.38
N MET A 101 2.64 11.71 -16.10
CA MET A 101 2.27 13.05 -15.64
C MET A 101 3.23 14.12 -16.14
N SER A 102 4.55 13.92 -16.04
CA SER A 102 5.56 14.89 -16.46
C SER A 102 5.66 15.04 -17.97
N GLY A 103 5.31 14.00 -18.72
CA GLY A 103 5.18 14.02 -20.18
C GLY A 103 3.93 14.75 -20.69
N GLY A 104 3.05 15.21 -19.80
CA GLY A 104 1.78 15.85 -20.16
C GLY A 104 0.77 14.90 -20.77
N THR A 105 0.93 13.58 -20.55
CA THR A 105 0.04 12.55 -21.09
C THR A 105 -0.90 12.00 -20.00
N SER A 106 -1.93 11.26 -20.41
CA SER A 106 -2.87 10.57 -19.55
C SER A 106 -3.07 9.13 -20.01
N GLN A 107 -1.95 8.43 -20.24
CA GLN A 107 -2.00 7.00 -20.53
C GLN A 107 -2.75 6.27 -19.42
N TYR A 108 -2.59 6.73 -18.18
CA TYR A 108 -3.34 6.27 -17.01
C TYR A 108 -4.24 7.40 -16.51
N HIS A 109 -5.56 7.21 -16.63
CA HIS A 109 -6.57 8.19 -16.21
C HIS A 109 -6.79 8.16 -14.71
N VAL A 110 -6.77 6.96 -14.11
CA VAL A 110 -6.85 6.73 -12.66
C VAL A 110 -5.53 6.17 -12.19
N VAL A 111 -5.05 6.67 -11.06
CA VAL A 111 -3.78 6.27 -10.46
C VAL A 111 -3.96 5.86 -9.00
N TYR A 112 -3.27 4.81 -8.61
CA TYR A 112 -3.05 4.45 -7.22
C TYR A 112 -2.14 5.50 -6.61
N ALA A 113 -2.73 6.36 -5.79
CA ALA A 113 -2.10 7.55 -5.25
C ALA A 113 -1.57 7.29 -3.84
N ASP A 114 -0.54 6.43 -3.73
CA ASP A 114 0.16 6.27 -2.46
C ASP A 114 0.52 7.65 -1.90
N PRO A 115 0.16 7.96 -0.63
CA PRO A 115 0.31 9.30 -0.08
C PRO A 115 1.75 9.82 -0.08
N TYR A 116 2.70 8.92 0.04
CA TYR A 116 4.12 9.23 0.25
C TYR A 116 4.92 9.15 -1.05
N GLN A 117 4.68 8.11 -1.85
CA GLN A 117 5.45 7.82 -3.06
C GLN A 117 4.87 8.48 -4.32
N VAL A 118 3.56 8.76 -4.35
CA VAL A 118 2.85 9.32 -5.52
C VAL A 118 2.18 10.65 -5.20
N LEU A 119 1.26 10.69 -4.20
CA LEU A 119 0.43 11.88 -3.99
C LEU A 119 1.28 13.11 -3.61
N ALA A 120 2.09 13.03 -2.57
CA ALA A 120 2.88 14.18 -2.14
C ALA A 120 3.92 14.61 -3.19
N PRO A 121 4.75 13.70 -3.76
CA PRO A 121 5.72 14.08 -4.78
C PRO A 121 5.13 14.58 -6.10
N LEU A 122 3.93 14.13 -6.46
CA LEU A 122 3.32 14.37 -7.78
C LEU A 122 1.97 15.08 -7.70
N SER A 123 1.66 15.76 -6.60
CA SER A 123 0.36 16.41 -6.35
C SER A 123 -0.08 17.37 -7.45
N GLN A 124 0.87 18.06 -8.09
CA GLN A 124 0.59 18.96 -9.24
C GLN A 124 0.07 18.21 -10.48
N GLY A 125 0.36 16.92 -10.60
CA GLY A 125 -0.14 16.04 -11.66
C GLY A 125 -1.49 15.37 -11.33
N LEU A 126 -2.09 15.66 -10.17
CA LEU A 126 -3.37 15.12 -9.73
C LEU A 126 -4.49 16.15 -9.82
N THR A 127 -5.68 15.70 -10.18
CA THR A 127 -6.90 16.51 -10.25
C THR A 127 -7.46 16.77 -8.85
N ASP A 128 -7.89 18.02 -8.55
CA ASP A 128 -8.68 18.30 -7.35
C ASP A 128 -10.09 17.70 -7.50
N LEU A 129 -10.37 16.67 -6.74
CA LEU A 129 -11.63 15.93 -6.77
C LEU A 129 -12.83 16.71 -6.23
N ASN A 130 -12.62 17.82 -5.51
CA ASN A 130 -13.70 18.66 -5.04
C ASN A 130 -14.60 19.17 -6.17
N GLN A 131 -14.06 19.35 -7.38
CA GLN A 131 -14.84 19.75 -8.55
C GLN A 131 -15.92 18.73 -8.92
N PHE A 132 -15.72 17.45 -8.61
CA PHE A 132 -16.71 16.40 -8.88
C PHE A 132 -17.62 16.14 -7.69
N VAL A 133 -17.05 16.13 -6.47
CA VAL A 133 -17.80 15.90 -5.23
C VAL A 133 -18.91 16.92 -5.07
N ASN A 134 -18.66 18.17 -5.48
CA ASN A 134 -19.61 19.28 -5.33
C ASN A 134 -20.50 19.49 -6.56
N ASP A 135 -20.29 18.77 -7.66
CA ASP A 135 -21.08 18.92 -8.89
C ASP A 135 -22.25 17.92 -8.94
N LYS A 136 -23.47 18.45 -8.86
CA LYS A 136 -24.73 17.66 -8.85
C LYS A 136 -24.97 16.82 -10.10
N LYS A 137 -24.24 17.02 -11.20
CA LYS A 137 -24.34 16.18 -12.38
C LYS A 137 -23.77 14.77 -12.16
N TYR A 138 -22.88 14.61 -11.18
CA TYR A 138 -22.32 13.31 -10.81
C TYR A 138 -23.13 12.64 -9.69
N PRO A 139 -23.14 11.30 -9.63
CA PRO A 139 -23.67 10.60 -8.47
C PRO A 139 -22.91 11.05 -7.21
N PRO A 140 -23.64 11.30 -6.12
CA PRO A 140 -22.98 11.73 -4.87
C PRO A 140 -22.05 10.64 -4.33
N VAL A 141 -21.02 11.06 -3.60
CA VAL A 141 -20.22 10.13 -2.79
C VAL A 141 -21.13 9.57 -1.70
N GLU A 142 -21.39 8.27 -1.75
CA GLU A 142 -22.30 7.60 -0.82
C GLU A 142 -21.81 7.80 0.64
N LYS A 143 -22.72 8.10 1.57
CA LYS A 143 -22.44 8.48 2.97
C LYS A 143 -21.54 9.72 3.13
N GLY A 144 -21.15 10.40 2.04
CA GLY A 144 -20.31 11.60 2.07
C GLY A 144 -18.84 11.35 2.40
N LEU A 145 -18.06 12.43 2.45
CA LEU A 145 -16.63 12.36 2.73
C LEU A 145 -16.31 12.03 4.20
N ALA A 146 -17.19 12.35 5.13
CA ALA A 146 -17.00 12.08 6.56
C ALA A 146 -17.06 10.59 6.92
N ASP A 147 -17.58 9.75 6.04
CA ASP A 147 -17.59 8.29 6.21
C ASP A 147 -16.22 7.66 5.98
N PHE A 148 -15.31 8.36 5.28
CA PHE A 148 -13.96 7.85 5.06
C PHE A 148 -13.09 7.94 6.31
N ILE A 149 -12.43 6.85 6.62
CA ILE A 149 -11.38 6.76 7.63
C ILE A 149 -10.11 7.38 7.04
N ALA A 150 -9.43 8.24 7.80
CA ALA A 150 -8.16 8.86 7.42
C ALA A 150 -8.15 9.60 6.06
N LEU A 151 -9.27 10.27 5.71
CA LEU A 151 -9.40 11.02 4.45
C LEU A 151 -8.23 12.00 4.21
N ASP A 152 -7.83 12.74 5.24
CA ASP A 152 -6.76 13.73 5.12
C ASP A 152 -5.41 13.04 4.82
N ALA A 153 -5.12 11.93 5.50
CA ALA A 153 -3.89 11.18 5.27
C ALA A 153 -3.82 10.56 3.87
N ALA A 154 -4.92 9.98 3.37
CA ALA A 154 -4.95 9.32 2.07
C ALA A 154 -5.11 10.27 0.87
N GLY A 155 -5.81 11.41 1.06
CA GLY A 155 -6.32 12.16 -0.08
C GLY A 155 -5.88 13.63 -0.19
N ARG A 156 -5.24 14.21 0.83
CA ARG A 156 -4.89 15.64 0.83
C ARG A 156 -3.39 15.86 0.88
N PHE A 157 -2.94 17.02 0.41
CA PHE A 157 -1.55 17.45 0.55
C PHE A 157 -1.48 18.96 0.68
N GLU A 158 -0.67 19.47 1.64
CA GLU A 158 -0.44 20.87 2.01
C GLU A 158 -1.70 21.65 2.46
N SER A 159 -2.88 21.21 2.09
CA SER A 159 -4.11 21.93 2.37
C SER A 159 -5.30 20.99 2.54
N LYS A 160 -6.14 21.29 3.53
CA LYS A 160 -7.44 20.62 3.69
C LYS A 160 -8.48 21.09 2.66
N SER A 161 -8.19 22.14 1.89
CA SER A 161 -9.09 22.66 0.85
C SER A 161 -9.06 21.89 -0.46
N LYS A 162 -7.98 21.14 -0.74
CA LYS A 162 -7.84 20.33 -1.94
C LYS A 162 -7.94 18.84 -1.61
N LEU A 163 -8.58 18.07 -2.48
CA LEU A 163 -8.77 16.64 -2.35
C LEU A 163 -8.26 15.96 -3.61
N TYR A 164 -7.14 15.27 -3.54
CA TYR A 164 -6.48 14.65 -4.70
C TYR A 164 -6.83 13.18 -4.90
N ALA A 165 -7.25 12.49 -3.82
CA ALA A 165 -7.61 11.09 -3.88
C ALA A 165 -8.73 10.77 -2.88
N LEU A 166 -9.52 9.71 -3.16
CA LEU A 166 -10.40 9.09 -2.17
C LEU A 166 -9.72 7.85 -1.58
N PRO A 167 -9.82 7.64 -0.25
CA PRO A 167 -9.25 6.45 0.38
C PRO A 167 -9.77 5.16 -0.26
N TYR A 168 -8.84 4.31 -0.68
CA TYR A 168 -9.12 3.09 -1.43
C TYR A 168 -8.80 1.84 -0.62
N ASP A 169 -7.72 1.89 0.15
CA ASP A 169 -7.22 0.84 1.00
C ASP A 169 -6.53 1.43 2.23
N CYS A 170 -6.47 0.67 3.32
CA CYS A 170 -5.86 1.11 4.58
C CYS A 170 -5.00 0.02 5.23
N PRO A 171 -4.00 -0.57 4.54
CA PRO A 171 -3.11 -1.53 5.17
C PRO A 171 -2.46 -0.90 6.41
N THR A 172 -2.32 -1.69 7.48
CA THR A 172 -1.76 -1.23 8.74
C THR A 172 -0.87 -2.30 9.33
N MET A 173 0.31 -1.92 9.79
CA MET A 173 1.19 -2.86 10.45
C MET A 173 0.68 -3.14 11.87
N ILE A 174 0.49 -4.41 12.16
CA ILE A 174 0.04 -4.91 13.46
C ILE A 174 0.92 -6.09 13.89
N TRP A 175 0.78 -6.51 15.11
CA TRP A 175 1.44 -7.69 15.65
C TRP A 175 0.66 -8.95 15.27
N MET A 176 1.25 -9.80 14.42
CA MET A 176 0.77 -11.14 14.12
C MET A 176 1.54 -12.16 14.95
N PHE A 177 0.84 -13.13 15.50
CA PHE A 177 1.49 -14.14 16.34
C PHE A 177 0.77 -15.50 16.26
N ARG A 178 1.53 -16.56 16.50
CA ARG A 178 1.03 -17.93 16.59
C ARG A 178 0.30 -18.12 17.93
N GLN A 179 -1.03 -17.87 17.92
CA GLN A 179 -1.88 -18.00 19.10
C GLN A 179 -1.74 -19.39 19.73
N ASP A 180 -1.70 -20.44 18.92
CA ASP A 180 -1.52 -21.82 19.39
C ASP A 180 -0.22 -22.03 20.16
N LEU A 181 0.87 -21.39 19.77
CA LEU A 181 2.15 -21.45 20.48
C LEU A 181 2.16 -20.60 21.75
N PHE A 182 1.56 -19.42 21.68
CA PHE A 182 1.40 -18.59 22.89
C PHE A 182 0.55 -19.30 23.93
N ASP A 183 -0.56 -19.93 23.54
CA ASP A 183 -1.41 -20.70 24.46
C ASP A 183 -0.65 -21.90 25.04
N LYS A 184 0.07 -22.64 24.18
CA LYS A 184 0.87 -23.82 24.62
C LYS A 184 1.93 -23.45 25.67
N TYR A 185 2.58 -22.31 25.48
CA TYR A 185 3.74 -21.92 26.28
C TYR A 185 3.47 -20.84 27.33
N LYS A 186 2.24 -20.31 27.43
CA LYS A 186 1.88 -19.18 28.29
C LYS A 186 2.41 -19.29 29.71
N SER A 187 2.07 -20.39 30.39
CA SER A 187 2.45 -20.58 31.81
C SER A 187 3.96 -20.64 31.99
N LYS A 188 4.66 -21.31 31.07
CA LYS A 188 6.12 -21.42 31.15
C LYS A 188 6.79 -20.06 30.83
N MET A 189 6.34 -19.37 29.81
CA MET A 189 6.84 -18.01 29.51
C MET A 189 6.63 -17.05 30.67
N GLN A 190 5.45 -17.08 31.27
CA GLN A 190 5.13 -16.23 32.44
C GLN A 190 6.04 -16.50 33.62
N ALA A 191 6.31 -17.77 33.89
CA ALA A 191 7.22 -18.16 34.97
C ALA A 191 8.67 -17.74 34.69
N ASP A 192 9.15 -17.93 33.45
CA ASP A 192 10.53 -17.66 33.06
C ASP A 192 10.79 -16.14 32.89
N LEU A 193 9.82 -15.37 32.38
CA LEU A 193 9.96 -13.95 32.04
C LEU A 193 9.49 -12.99 33.15
N GLY A 194 8.64 -13.49 34.10
CA GLY A 194 8.13 -12.70 35.22
C GLY A 194 7.00 -11.71 34.85
N PHE A 195 6.40 -11.85 33.67
CA PHE A 195 5.23 -11.07 33.24
C PHE A 195 4.27 -11.92 32.37
N ASP A 196 3.02 -11.48 32.21
CA ASP A 196 2.06 -12.13 31.30
C ASP A 196 2.47 -11.85 29.83
N PRO A 197 2.87 -12.89 29.06
CA PRO A 197 3.32 -12.72 27.68
C PRO A 197 2.19 -12.58 26.68
N THR A 198 0.93 -12.52 27.09
CA THR A 198 -0.23 -12.43 26.19
C THR A 198 -0.13 -11.18 25.30
N PRO A 199 -0.06 -11.36 23.96
CA PRO A 199 0.07 -10.25 23.05
C PRO A 199 -1.06 -9.23 23.20
N SER A 200 -0.69 -7.99 23.44
CA SER A 200 -1.61 -6.87 23.64
C SER A 200 -0.85 -5.55 23.56
N GLY A 201 -1.57 -4.42 23.45
CA GLY A 201 -0.98 -3.08 23.53
C GLY A 201 -0.32 -2.73 24.88
N LYS A 202 -0.36 -3.63 25.87
CA LYS A 202 0.34 -3.47 27.15
C LYS A 202 1.75 -4.07 27.14
N ILE A 203 2.07 -4.94 26.18
CA ILE A 203 3.41 -5.50 26.00
C ILE A 203 4.31 -4.39 25.45
N THR A 204 5.48 -4.22 26.07
CA THR A 204 6.50 -3.28 25.59
C THR A 204 7.37 -3.91 24.50
N TRP A 205 8.04 -3.09 23.68
CA TRP A 205 9.01 -3.59 22.70
C TRP A 205 10.15 -4.36 23.36
N GLU A 206 10.56 -4.00 24.58
CA GLU A 206 11.55 -4.77 25.34
C GLU A 206 10.99 -6.16 25.77
N GLN A 207 9.74 -6.22 26.18
CA GLN A 207 9.08 -7.51 26.46
C GLN A 207 8.88 -8.35 25.20
N TYR A 208 8.55 -7.71 24.05
CA TYR A 208 8.51 -8.38 22.75
C TYR A 208 9.87 -9.02 22.40
N TYR A 209 10.96 -8.28 22.59
CA TYR A 209 12.32 -8.80 22.43
C TYR A 209 12.56 -10.03 23.34
N GLN A 210 12.17 -9.93 24.61
CA GLN A 210 12.34 -11.04 25.57
C GLN A 210 11.50 -12.27 25.17
N ILE A 211 10.28 -12.08 24.68
CA ILE A 211 9.44 -13.16 24.16
C ILE A 211 10.10 -13.81 22.92
N ALA A 212 10.63 -13.00 21.99
CA ALA A 212 11.32 -13.52 20.81
C ALA A 212 12.53 -14.39 21.21
N ASP A 213 13.38 -13.87 22.09
CA ASP A 213 14.56 -14.58 22.59
C ASP A 213 14.17 -15.86 23.36
N TRP A 214 13.06 -15.81 24.12
CA TRP A 214 12.54 -16.98 24.83
C TRP A 214 12.13 -18.10 23.85
N PHE A 215 11.40 -17.78 22.76
CA PHE A 215 11.06 -18.75 21.72
C PHE A 215 12.31 -19.34 21.08
N ASN A 216 13.30 -18.52 20.77
CA ASN A 216 14.58 -18.96 20.19
C ASN A 216 15.29 -19.98 21.08
N LYS A 217 15.15 -19.88 22.40
CA LYS A 217 15.82 -20.77 23.37
C LYS A 217 15.01 -22.00 23.73
N ASN A 218 13.67 -21.89 23.80
CA ASN A 218 12.82 -22.87 24.47
C ASN A 218 11.85 -23.59 23.53
N ALA A 219 11.59 -23.12 22.31
CA ALA A 219 10.52 -23.64 21.46
C ALA A 219 10.98 -24.06 20.05
N LYS A 220 12.25 -24.34 19.84
CA LYS A 220 12.82 -24.69 18.52
C LYS A 220 12.21 -25.93 17.88
N ALA A 221 11.61 -26.82 18.65
CA ALA A 221 10.91 -28.00 18.13
C ALA A 221 9.59 -27.64 17.42
N ASP A 222 8.98 -26.50 17.78
CA ASP A 222 7.68 -26.06 17.24
C ASP A 222 7.83 -24.90 16.23
N VAL A 223 8.85 -24.05 16.42
CA VAL A 223 9.09 -22.89 15.57
C VAL A 223 10.60 -22.56 15.54
N PRO A 224 11.18 -22.36 14.35
CA PRO A 224 12.62 -22.09 14.22
C PRO A 224 13.08 -20.82 14.94
N TYR A 225 12.31 -19.72 14.85
CA TYR A 225 12.62 -18.42 15.45
C TYR A 225 11.42 -17.77 16.11
N GLY A 226 11.70 -16.93 17.13
CA GLY A 226 10.68 -16.19 17.86
C GLY A 226 10.08 -15.06 17.02
N THR A 227 10.89 -14.35 16.24
CA THR A 227 10.40 -13.22 15.43
C THR A 227 11.09 -13.11 14.09
N GLY A 228 10.43 -12.46 13.15
CA GLY A 228 10.96 -11.99 11.87
C GLY A 228 10.61 -10.52 11.63
N HIS A 229 11.38 -9.85 10.80
CA HIS A 229 11.24 -8.44 10.47
C HIS A 229 11.43 -8.18 8.97
N GLN A 230 10.93 -7.03 8.48
CA GLN A 230 11.10 -6.57 7.10
C GLN A 230 12.42 -5.81 6.98
N ALA A 231 13.56 -6.51 6.98
CA ALA A 231 14.88 -5.91 7.07
C ALA A 231 15.70 -5.94 5.76
N LYS A 232 15.06 -6.28 4.63
CA LYS A 232 15.65 -6.11 3.30
C LYS A 232 15.87 -4.63 3.00
N GLN A 233 16.93 -4.28 2.28
CA GLN A 233 17.18 -2.92 1.79
C GLN A 233 16.10 -2.52 0.78
N HIS A 234 14.97 -2.02 1.26
CA HIS A 234 13.73 -1.77 0.56
C HIS A 234 12.85 -0.84 1.41
N ASP A 235 11.83 -0.17 0.85
CA ASP A 235 10.84 0.65 1.57
C ASP A 235 10.27 -0.07 2.81
N SER A 236 10.09 -1.38 2.73
CA SER A 236 9.60 -2.18 3.85
C SER A 236 10.45 -2.07 5.13
N LEU A 237 11.77 -1.90 5.01
CA LEU A 237 12.65 -1.69 6.15
C LEU A 237 12.38 -0.34 6.84
N GLN A 238 12.12 0.71 6.05
CA GLN A 238 11.69 2.00 6.58
C GLN A 238 10.36 1.85 7.33
N CYS A 239 9.40 1.12 6.76
CA CYS A 239 8.10 0.88 7.38
C CYS A 239 8.23 0.15 8.73
N ASP A 240 9.05 -0.88 8.78
CA ASP A 240 9.27 -1.68 10.01
C ASP A 240 9.96 -0.86 11.10
N PHE A 241 11.05 -0.16 10.76
CA PHE A 241 11.77 0.72 11.68
C PHE A 241 10.92 1.84 12.25
N SER A 242 10.05 2.45 11.44
CA SER A 242 9.21 3.58 11.85
C SER A 242 8.29 3.24 13.03
N ASN A 243 7.82 2.00 13.13
CA ASN A 243 7.02 1.58 14.28
C ASN A 243 7.80 1.75 15.60
N VAL A 244 9.08 1.41 15.60
CA VAL A 244 9.94 1.55 16.76
C VAL A 244 10.30 3.03 16.98
N LEU A 245 10.66 3.77 15.92
CA LEU A 245 10.98 5.20 15.99
C LEU A 245 9.88 5.98 16.69
N TRP A 246 8.64 5.87 16.22
CA TRP A 246 7.49 6.57 16.79
C TRP A 246 7.11 6.06 18.19
N ALA A 247 7.28 4.77 18.45
CA ALA A 247 7.03 4.20 19.77
C ALA A 247 7.98 4.77 20.83
N TYR A 248 9.20 5.12 20.46
CA TYR A 248 10.16 5.80 21.31
C TYR A 248 9.91 7.31 21.45
N GLY A 249 8.95 7.87 20.69
CA GLY A 249 8.57 9.28 20.73
C GLY A 249 9.43 10.17 19.85
N ALA A 250 10.14 9.59 18.89
CA ALA A 250 10.85 10.31 17.83
C ALA A 250 10.02 10.34 16.55
N ASP A 251 10.39 11.21 15.63
CA ASP A 251 9.86 11.28 14.27
C ASP A 251 10.96 11.73 13.31
N TYR A 252 10.66 11.76 12.03
CA TYR A 252 11.56 12.23 10.98
C TYR A 252 11.72 13.75 10.98
N PHE A 253 10.62 14.47 11.32
CA PHE A 253 10.53 15.93 11.33
C PHE A 253 9.64 16.38 12.48
N ASP A 254 9.83 17.62 12.95
CA ASP A 254 8.98 18.29 13.96
C ASP A 254 8.04 19.29 13.25
N VAL A 255 7.10 18.75 12.47
CA VAL A 255 6.09 19.56 11.75
C VAL A 255 4.70 19.03 12.07
N PRO A 256 3.80 19.88 12.61
CA PRO A 256 2.43 19.49 12.86
C PRO A 256 1.74 18.96 11.60
N ASP A 257 0.90 17.93 11.77
CA ASP A 257 0.10 17.34 10.70
C ASP A 257 0.90 16.79 9.50
N ILE A 258 2.23 16.59 9.63
CA ILE A 258 3.10 16.14 8.53
C ILE A 258 2.67 14.78 7.95
N GLY A 259 2.13 13.89 8.76
CA GLY A 259 1.64 12.58 8.32
C GLY A 259 0.22 12.63 7.73
N THR A 260 -0.57 13.65 8.05
CA THR A 260 -1.96 13.79 7.56
C THR A 260 -2.05 14.68 6.32
N VAL A 261 -1.81 15.97 6.48
CA VAL A 261 -1.87 16.94 5.36
C VAL A 261 -0.52 17.05 4.66
N GLY A 262 0.58 16.91 5.38
CA GLY A 262 1.92 16.97 4.80
C GLY A 262 2.48 18.39 4.65
N SER A 263 3.70 18.47 4.09
CA SER A 263 4.41 19.73 3.85
C SER A 263 5.37 19.63 2.67
N GLN A 264 5.47 20.70 1.86
CA GLN A 264 6.54 20.84 0.87
C GLN A 264 7.90 21.09 1.53
N ASN A 265 7.89 21.80 2.68
CA ASN A 265 9.09 22.22 3.38
C ASN A 265 9.08 21.66 4.80
N PRO A 266 9.51 20.41 5.01
CA PRO A 266 9.46 19.77 6.31
C PRO A 266 10.50 20.30 7.32
N GLY A 267 11.41 21.17 6.89
CA GLY A 267 12.49 21.69 7.73
C GLY A 267 13.59 20.67 7.99
N LYS A 268 14.32 20.87 9.10
CA LYS A 268 15.40 19.98 9.48
C LYS A 268 14.91 18.66 10.05
N SER A 269 15.71 17.63 9.85
CA SER A 269 15.47 16.31 10.42
C SER A 269 15.61 16.29 11.94
N THR A 270 14.77 15.50 12.61
CA THR A 270 14.81 15.24 14.05
C THR A 270 15.46 13.89 14.43
N LEU A 271 16.07 13.21 13.48
CA LEU A 271 16.63 11.87 13.65
C LEU A 271 17.86 11.80 14.57
N THR A 272 18.39 12.92 15.04
CA THR A 272 19.50 12.98 16.01
C THR A 272 19.05 13.24 17.45
N THR A 273 17.74 13.29 17.72
CA THR A 273 17.22 13.42 19.09
C THR A 273 17.56 12.18 19.93
N PRO A 274 17.69 12.31 21.27
CA PRO A 274 17.95 11.16 22.12
C PRO A 274 17.00 9.99 21.89
N GLN A 275 15.71 10.28 21.72
CA GLN A 275 14.66 9.29 21.46
C GLN A 275 14.89 8.53 20.14
N ALA A 276 15.32 9.24 19.08
CA ALA A 276 15.63 8.64 17.80
C ALA A 276 16.88 7.75 17.87
N LEU A 277 17.90 8.18 18.59
CA LEU A 277 19.11 7.38 18.82
C LEU A 277 18.80 6.11 19.63
N ASP A 278 17.97 6.21 20.66
CA ASP A 278 17.58 5.05 21.47
C ASP A 278 16.70 4.08 20.69
N ALA A 279 15.79 4.57 19.83
CA ALA A 279 15.03 3.73 18.92
C ALA A 279 15.92 2.93 17.96
N ALA A 280 16.93 3.56 17.37
CA ALA A 280 17.88 2.90 16.47
C ALA A 280 18.73 1.83 17.19
N LYS A 281 19.22 2.13 18.38
CA LYS A 281 19.95 1.14 19.22
C LYS A 281 19.08 -0.06 19.57
N PHE A 282 17.82 0.19 19.93
CA PHE A 282 16.88 -0.88 20.24
C PHE A 282 16.56 -1.71 18.99
N TYR A 283 16.34 -1.07 17.84
CA TYR A 283 16.03 -1.77 16.59
C TYR A 283 17.21 -2.68 16.15
N ASP A 284 18.45 -2.20 16.24
CA ASP A 284 19.64 -3.01 16.01
C ASP A 284 19.71 -4.22 16.96
N LYS A 285 19.40 -4.01 18.26
CA LYS A 285 19.31 -5.08 19.26
C LYS A 285 18.23 -6.10 18.90
N LEU A 286 17.04 -5.63 18.49
CA LEU A 286 15.89 -6.47 18.15
C LEU A 286 16.17 -7.40 16.98
N LEU A 287 16.84 -6.89 15.95
CA LEU A 287 17.16 -7.70 14.77
C LEU A 287 18.18 -8.82 15.04
N LYS A 288 18.96 -8.75 16.12
CA LYS A 288 19.89 -9.81 16.52
C LYS A 288 19.21 -11.08 17.02
N VAL A 289 17.94 -10.99 17.46
CA VAL A 289 17.14 -12.16 17.86
C VAL A 289 16.11 -12.55 16.79
N ALA A 290 16.01 -11.80 15.71
CA ALA A 290 15.14 -12.11 14.60
C ALA A 290 15.70 -13.24 13.72
N HIS A 291 14.83 -13.83 12.90
CA HIS A 291 15.25 -14.81 11.91
C HIS A 291 16.32 -14.21 10.97
N PRO A 292 17.45 -14.90 10.72
CA PRO A 292 18.57 -14.34 9.92
C PRO A 292 18.15 -13.87 8.52
N SER A 293 17.20 -14.58 7.88
CA SER A 293 16.68 -14.19 6.58
C SER A 293 15.82 -12.91 6.60
N SER A 294 15.56 -12.31 7.75
CA SER A 294 14.89 -10.99 7.84
C SER A 294 15.56 -9.96 6.93
N THR A 295 16.89 -10.00 6.78
CA THR A 295 17.67 -9.12 5.90
C THR A 295 17.38 -9.31 4.41
N THR A 296 16.65 -10.35 4.03
CA THR A 296 16.23 -10.64 2.66
C THR A 296 14.72 -10.51 2.46
N TRP A 297 13.97 -10.31 3.54
CA TRP A 297 12.52 -10.21 3.52
C TRP A 297 12.05 -8.75 3.45
N ASP A 298 11.22 -8.48 2.46
CA ASP A 298 10.27 -7.38 2.42
C ASP A 298 8.94 -7.83 3.07
N TRP A 299 7.86 -7.09 2.87
CA TRP A 299 6.54 -7.45 3.41
C TRP A 299 6.04 -8.81 2.92
N ASP A 300 6.24 -9.16 1.64
CA ASP A 300 5.84 -10.46 1.08
C ASP A 300 6.73 -11.59 1.62
N GLY A 301 8.03 -11.37 1.69
CA GLY A 301 8.98 -12.34 2.21
C GLY A 301 8.67 -12.70 3.67
N LEU A 302 8.40 -11.69 4.51
CA LEU A 302 8.01 -11.90 5.92
C LEU A 302 6.63 -12.56 6.04
N GLY A 303 5.64 -12.11 5.25
CA GLY A 303 4.30 -12.69 5.25
C GLY A 303 4.31 -14.19 4.91
N ASN A 304 5.06 -14.55 3.87
CA ASN A 304 5.24 -15.95 3.45
C ASN A 304 5.99 -16.77 4.52
N ALA A 305 7.03 -16.21 5.14
CA ALA A 305 7.78 -16.89 6.20
C ALA A 305 6.92 -17.15 7.44
N PHE A 306 6.08 -16.18 7.86
CA PHE A 306 5.14 -16.37 8.96
C PHE A 306 4.08 -17.42 8.63
N ALA A 307 3.47 -17.35 7.47
CA ALA A 307 2.48 -18.33 7.00
C ALA A 307 3.08 -19.76 6.88
N ALA A 308 4.37 -19.87 6.57
CA ALA A 308 5.10 -21.13 6.56
C ALA A 308 5.54 -21.60 7.97
N GLY A 309 5.23 -20.87 9.04
CA GLY A 309 5.57 -21.23 10.42
C GLY A 309 7.05 -21.08 10.77
N GLN A 310 7.81 -20.26 10.04
CA GLN A 310 9.25 -20.05 10.32
C GLN A 310 9.48 -19.15 11.54
N VAL A 311 8.50 -18.31 11.90
CA VAL A 311 8.58 -17.42 13.06
C VAL A 311 7.32 -17.50 13.92
N ALA A 312 7.46 -17.33 15.24
CA ALA A 312 6.34 -17.35 16.18
C ALA A 312 5.50 -16.07 16.11
N MET A 313 6.11 -14.95 15.77
CA MET A 313 5.46 -13.64 15.69
C MET A 313 6.21 -12.69 14.77
N CYS A 314 5.52 -11.65 14.28
CA CYS A 314 6.13 -10.59 13.50
C CYS A 314 5.27 -9.31 13.47
N PRO A 315 5.86 -8.12 13.28
CA PRO A 315 5.15 -6.94 12.80
C PRO A 315 4.95 -7.07 11.29
N ASN A 316 3.70 -7.06 10.80
CA ASN A 316 3.45 -7.07 9.36
C ASN A 316 2.09 -6.44 9.04
N TRP A 317 1.85 -6.19 7.76
CA TRP A 317 0.61 -5.66 7.23
C TRP A 317 -0.54 -6.63 7.49
N HIS A 318 -1.62 -6.15 8.10
CA HIS A 318 -2.73 -6.99 8.55
C HIS A 318 -3.43 -7.75 7.41
N GLU A 319 -3.27 -7.31 6.17
CA GLU A 319 -3.86 -7.94 4.98
C GLU A 319 -3.33 -9.35 4.69
N TYR A 320 -2.20 -9.73 5.30
CA TYR A 320 -1.75 -11.13 5.29
C TYR A 320 -2.65 -12.08 6.07
N ALA A 321 -3.70 -11.57 6.75
CA ALA A 321 -4.65 -12.43 7.49
C ALA A 321 -5.29 -13.50 6.60
N ALA A 322 -5.61 -13.19 5.35
CA ALA A 322 -6.15 -14.17 4.41
C ALA A 322 -5.15 -15.29 4.09
N THR A 323 -3.88 -14.95 3.89
CA THR A 323 -2.80 -15.92 3.66
C THR A 323 -2.53 -16.73 4.92
N ASN A 324 -2.55 -16.10 6.09
CA ASN A 324 -2.35 -16.75 7.37
C ASN A 324 -3.46 -17.75 7.66
N GLU A 325 -4.73 -17.36 7.47
CA GLU A 325 -5.87 -18.27 7.73
C GLU A 325 -5.86 -19.47 6.77
N LYS A 326 -5.44 -19.27 5.53
CA LYS A 326 -5.28 -20.38 4.58
C LYS A 326 -4.20 -21.36 5.00
N SER A 327 -3.07 -20.90 5.53
CA SER A 327 -1.89 -21.72 5.85
C SER A 327 -1.89 -22.24 7.28
N LEU A 328 -2.44 -21.49 8.22
CA LEU A 328 -2.46 -21.72 9.66
C LEU A 328 -3.88 -21.51 10.21
N PRO A 329 -4.89 -22.27 9.72
CA PRO A 329 -6.30 -22.01 10.03
C PRO A 329 -6.57 -22.03 11.54
N GLY A 330 -7.12 -20.93 12.07
CA GLY A 330 -7.47 -20.76 13.49
C GLY A 330 -6.28 -20.71 14.45
N LYS A 331 -5.03 -20.57 13.95
CA LYS A 331 -3.82 -20.59 14.79
C LYS A 331 -3.17 -19.22 14.96
N VAL A 332 -3.70 -18.17 14.31
CA VAL A 332 -3.07 -16.84 14.31
C VAL A 332 -3.90 -15.86 15.12
N GLY A 333 -3.25 -15.14 16.01
CA GLY A 333 -3.80 -14.02 16.74
C GLY A 333 -3.26 -12.70 16.21
N TYR A 334 -3.99 -11.62 16.47
CA TYR A 334 -3.69 -10.27 16.01
C TYR A 334 -3.84 -9.27 17.14
N SER A 335 -2.91 -8.35 17.28
CA SER A 335 -2.92 -7.28 18.26
C SER A 335 -2.27 -6.03 17.67
N ILE A 336 -2.49 -4.86 18.27
CA ILE A 336 -1.64 -3.71 17.98
C ILE A 336 -0.19 -4.02 18.35
N LEU A 337 0.74 -3.29 17.72
CA LEU A 337 2.16 -3.43 17.98
C LEU A 337 2.50 -3.09 19.45
N PRO A 338 3.62 -3.62 19.97
CA PRO A 338 4.06 -3.32 21.32
C PRO A 338 4.20 -1.82 21.57
N THR A 339 4.00 -1.42 22.83
CA THR A 339 4.25 -0.03 23.23
C THR A 339 5.74 0.21 23.44
N GLY A 340 6.19 1.40 23.07
CA GLY A 340 7.51 1.89 23.45
C GLY A 340 7.46 2.74 24.72
N PRO A 341 8.56 3.45 25.03
CA PRO A 341 8.57 4.39 26.16
C PRO A 341 7.53 5.50 26.07
N LYS A 342 7.06 5.82 24.86
CA LYS A 342 6.11 6.91 24.64
C LYS A 342 4.70 6.41 24.33
N ARG A 343 4.55 5.46 23.40
CA ARG A 343 3.25 4.97 22.90
C ARG A 343 3.38 3.64 22.17
N SER A 344 2.25 3.00 21.83
CA SER A 344 2.21 2.08 20.70
C SER A 344 2.25 2.91 19.41
N ALA A 345 2.86 2.37 18.36
CA ALA A 345 2.85 3.02 17.06
C ALA A 345 2.71 1.96 15.98
N ASN A 346 1.69 2.11 15.14
CA ASN A 346 1.32 1.15 14.12
C ASN A 346 1.34 1.86 12.76
N ASN A 347 2.28 1.51 11.90
CA ASN A 347 2.45 2.18 10.62
C ASN A 347 1.18 2.00 9.77
N TRP A 348 0.56 3.13 9.42
CA TRP A 348 -0.57 3.19 8.52
C TRP A 348 -0.05 3.34 7.08
N GLY A 349 -0.34 2.38 6.24
CA GLY A 349 0.04 2.34 4.82
C GLY A 349 -1.11 2.68 3.88
N GLY A 350 -2.14 3.35 4.39
CA GLY A 350 -3.34 3.62 3.62
C GLY A 350 -3.08 4.42 2.35
N THR A 351 -3.86 4.12 1.34
CA THR A 351 -3.73 4.65 -0.01
C THR A 351 -5.06 5.19 -0.52
N GLY A 352 -4.97 6.20 -1.36
CA GLY A 352 -6.10 6.69 -2.16
C GLY A 352 -5.98 6.30 -3.63
N ILE A 353 -7.05 6.52 -4.37
CA ILE A 353 -7.03 6.56 -5.83
C ILE A 353 -7.41 7.95 -6.31
N GLY A 354 -6.62 8.48 -7.24
CA GLY A 354 -6.77 9.83 -7.78
C GLY A 354 -6.89 9.83 -9.31
N ILE A 355 -7.06 11.01 -9.88
CA ILE A 355 -7.22 11.22 -11.31
C ILE A 355 -6.05 12.01 -11.84
N ASN A 356 -5.41 11.53 -12.90
CA ASN A 356 -4.36 12.25 -13.62
C ASN A 356 -4.90 13.59 -14.16
N ALA A 357 -4.25 14.70 -13.83
CA ALA A 357 -4.68 16.03 -14.21
C ALA A 357 -4.64 16.28 -15.74
N ASN A 358 -3.91 15.44 -16.48
CA ASN A 358 -3.88 15.49 -17.93
C ASN A 358 -5.09 14.82 -18.60
N ALA A 359 -5.83 13.94 -17.89
CA ALA A 359 -7.10 13.39 -18.36
C ALA A 359 -8.14 14.51 -18.50
N LYS A 360 -8.87 14.55 -19.63
CA LYS A 360 -9.80 15.63 -19.97
C LYS A 360 -11.14 15.08 -20.48
N GLY A 361 -12.15 15.93 -20.45
CA GLY A 361 -13.45 15.65 -21.04
C GLY A 361 -14.10 14.36 -20.51
N ASN A 362 -14.53 13.49 -21.41
CA ASN A 362 -15.23 12.26 -21.05
C ASN A 362 -14.37 11.28 -20.23
N GLU A 363 -13.07 11.21 -20.53
CA GLU A 363 -12.16 10.32 -19.81
C GLU A 363 -11.99 10.75 -18.35
N GLN A 364 -11.88 12.06 -18.10
CA GLN A 364 -11.80 12.60 -16.75
C GLN A 364 -13.08 12.34 -15.93
N GLY A 365 -14.26 12.55 -16.56
CA GLY A 365 -15.54 12.28 -15.93
C GLY A 365 -15.77 10.77 -15.69
N ALA A 366 -15.38 9.92 -16.64
CA ALA A 366 -15.44 8.48 -16.51
C ALA A 366 -14.51 7.97 -15.40
N ALA A 367 -13.30 8.55 -15.30
CA ALA A 367 -12.35 8.27 -14.22
C ALA A 367 -12.94 8.61 -12.84
N TRP A 368 -13.64 9.75 -12.73
CA TRP A 368 -14.33 10.09 -11.47
C TRP A 368 -15.42 9.08 -11.11
N LEU A 369 -16.24 8.65 -12.08
CA LEU A 369 -17.26 7.63 -11.80
C LEU A 369 -16.64 6.33 -11.29
N PHE A 370 -15.47 5.95 -11.85
CA PHE A 370 -14.74 4.77 -11.36
C PHE A 370 -14.20 4.98 -9.94
N VAL A 371 -13.57 6.12 -9.65
CA VAL A 371 -13.08 6.45 -8.30
C VAL A 371 -14.21 6.41 -7.28
N ASN A 372 -15.37 7.02 -7.58
CA ASN A 372 -16.53 7.03 -6.71
C ASN A 372 -17.09 5.61 -6.48
N TRP A 373 -17.20 4.79 -7.54
CA TRP A 373 -17.66 3.41 -7.45
C TRP A 373 -16.68 2.53 -6.68
N ALA A 374 -15.38 2.58 -7.01
CA ALA A 374 -14.36 1.73 -6.41
C ALA A 374 -14.22 1.96 -4.88
N THR A 375 -14.53 3.17 -4.43
CA THR A 375 -14.47 3.54 -3.01
C THR A 375 -15.83 3.52 -2.30
N SER A 376 -16.90 3.02 -2.97
CA SER A 376 -18.23 2.93 -2.37
C SER A 376 -18.30 1.80 -1.33
N PRO A 377 -19.18 1.89 -0.32
CA PRO A 377 -19.33 0.84 0.69
C PRO A 377 -19.61 -0.54 0.09
N ALA A 378 -20.47 -0.61 -0.92
CA ALA A 378 -20.83 -1.87 -1.60
C ALA A 378 -19.62 -2.51 -2.29
N THR A 379 -18.79 -1.71 -2.96
CA THR A 379 -17.57 -2.19 -3.61
C THR A 379 -16.53 -2.66 -2.58
N GLN A 380 -16.39 -1.97 -1.45
CA GLN A 380 -15.48 -2.40 -0.38
C GLN A 380 -15.90 -3.74 0.24
N VAL A 381 -17.20 -4.00 0.42
CA VAL A 381 -17.68 -5.33 0.83
C VAL A 381 -17.40 -6.38 -0.26
N MET A 382 -17.55 -6.03 -1.52
CA MET A 382 -17.21 -6.93 -2.63
C MET A 382 -15.71 -7.29 -2.62
N THR A 383 -14.82 -6.33 -2.36
CA THR A 383 -13.38 -6.61 -2.25
C THR A 383 -13.05 -7.51 -1.08
N LEU A 384 -13.69 -7.31 0.08
CA LEU A 384 -13.54 -8.19 1.25
C LEU A 384 -13.91 -9.64 0.96
N LYS A 385 -14.91 -9.87 0.11
CA LYS A 385 -15.40 -11.20 -0.28
C LYS A 385 -14.65 -11.82 -1.45
N SER A 386 -13.73 -11.09 -2.07
CA SER A 386 -13.04 -11.57 -3.26
C SER A 386 -12.11 -12.74 -2.97
N ALA A 387 -12.15 -13.77 -3.79
CA ALA A 387 -11.20 -14.89 -3.73
C ALA A 387 -9.75 -14.49 -4.05
N LYS A 388 -9.53 -13.24 -4.48
CA LYS A 388 -8.18 -12.67 -4.70
C LYS A 388 -7.55 -12.07 -3.44
N GLY A 389 -8.21 -12.25 -2.31
CA GLY A 389 -7.89 -11.61 -1.04
C GLY A 389 -8.71 -10.34 -0.86
N GLY A 390 -8.90 -9.92 0.37
CA GLY A 390 -9.67 -8.74 0.71
C GLY A 390 -8.77 -7.55 0.96
N GLY A 391 -9.27 -6.35 0.67
CA GLY A 391 -8.66 -5.11 1.13
C GLY A 391 -9.05 -4.79 2.56
N THR A 392 -8.68 -3.59 2.97
CA THR A 392 -9.09 -3.01 4.25
C THR A 392 -10.13 -1.95 3.98
N PRO A 393 -11.34 -2.05 4.54
CA PRO A 393 -12.35 -1.02 4.34
C PRO A 393 -11.88 0.35 4.82
N THR A 394 -12.10 1.35 3.99
CA THR A 394 -11.77 2.75 4.29
C THR A 394 -12.98 3.56 4.73
N ARG A 395 -14.12 2.90 4.98
CA ARG A 395 -15.40 3.49 5.36
C ARG A 395 -15.86 3.00 6.71
N THR A 396 -16.18 3.92 7.60
CA THR A 396 -16.76 3.61 8.93
C THR A 396 -18.03 2.78 8.78
N SER A 397 -18.91 3.15 7.84
CA SER A 397 -20.17 2.46 7.60
C SER A 397 -20.02 1.00 7.20
N VAL A 398 -18.89 0.60 6.60
CA VAL A 398 -18.62 -0.81 6.23
C VAL A 398 -18.36 -1.64 7.48
N TYR A 399 -17.59 -1.14 8.45
CA TYR A 399 -17.37 -1.83 9.73
C TYR A 399 -18.66 -1.98 10.54
N ASP A 400 -19.65 -1.11 10.33
CA ASP A 400 -20.95 -1.18 11.00
C ASP A 400 -21.91 -2.22 10.39
N MET A 401 -21.62 -2.75 9.22
CA MET A 401 -22.46 -3.76 8.57
C MET A 401 -22.47 -5.06 9.36
N ALA A 402 -23.68 -5.66 9.52
CA ALA A 402 -23.85 -6.87 10.32
C ALA A 402 -23.00 -8.06 9.82
N GLU A 403 -22.86 -8.20 8.51
CA GLU A 403 -22.03 -9.26 7.90
C GLU A 403 -20.54 -9.07 8.17
N VAL A 404 -20.05 -7.83 8.17
CA VAL A 404 -18.65 -7.48 8.47
C VAL A 404 -18.36 -7.74 9.95
N LYS A 405 -19.21 -7.26 10.87
CA LYS A 405 -19.10 -7.53 12.32
C LYS A 405 -19.14 -9.03 12.65
N LYS A 406 -19.90 -9.82 11.89
CA LYS A 406 -19.91 -11.27 12.06
C LYS A 406 -18.60 -11.92 11.66
N ALA A 407 -17.95 -11.42 10.61
CA ALA A 407 -16.68 -11.96 10.09
C ALA A 407 -15.50 -11.76 11.06
N GLU A 408 -15.55 -10.76 11.94
CA GLU A 408 -14.54 -10.57 12.99
C GLU A 408 -14.39 -11.79 13.92
N LYS A 409 -15.48 -12.54 14.14
CA LYS A 409 -15.51 -13.69 15.05
C LYS A 409 -15.46 -15.04 14.33
N ARG A 410 -15.77 -15.04 13.04
CA ARG A 410 -15.84 -16.25 12.21
C ARG A 410 -15.35 -15.92 10.82
N PRO A 411 -14.09 -16.24 10.48
CA PRO A 411 -13.55 -16.03 9.15
C PRO A 411 -14.29 -16.95 8.17
N SER A 412 -15.30 -16.44 7.51
CA SER A 412 -16.00 -17.16 6.45
C SER A 412 -15.30 -16.88 5.10
N ASP A 413 -15.82 -15.89 4.41
CA ASP A 413 -15.33 -15.37 3.14
C ASP A 413 -14.62 -13.99 3.26
N MET A 414 -14.42 -13.50 4.50
CA MET A 414 -13.78 -12.22 4.79
C MET A 414 -12.66 -12.37 5.85
N PRO A 415 -11.59 -13.16 5.59
CA PRO A 415 -10.59 -13.46 6.62
C PRO A 415 -9.83 -12.24 7.14
N ASN A 416 -9.72 -11.16 6.36
CA ASN A 416 -9.10 -9.91 6.82
C ASN A 416 -9.85 -9.28 8.01
N MET A 417 -11.13 -9.58 8.19
CA MET A 417 -11.91 -9.06 9.32
C MET A 417 -11.51 -9.68 10.67
N LEU A 418 -10.75 -10.76 10.69
CA LEU A 418 -10.11 -11.24 11.92
C LEU A 418 -9.19 -10.21 12.57
N THR A 419 -8.68 -9.28 11.79
CA THR A 419 -7.80 -8.21 12.26
C THR A 419 -8.53 -6.94 12.65
N ALA A 420 -9.85 -6.84 12.41
CA ALA A 420 -10.61 -5.58 12.53
C ALA A 420 -10.46 -4.92 13.91
N SER A 421 -10.54 -5.69 15.00
CA SER A 421 -10.35 -5.14 16.34
C SER A 421 -8.96 -4.53 16.55
N ALA A 422 -7.90 -5.22 16.10
CA ALA A 422 -6.52 -4.71 16.21
C ALA A 422 -6.30 -3.48 15.32
N VAL A 423 -6.85 -3.48 14.12
CA VAL A 423 -6.73 -2.38 13.16
C VAL A 423 -7.47 -1.13 13.64
N LEU A 424 -8.71 -1.27 14.12
CA LEU A 424 -9.47 -0.14 14.68
C LEU A 424 -8.80 0.45 15.93
N GLU A 425 -8.17 -0.39 16.75
CA GLU A 425 -7.35 0.08 17.88
C GLU A 425 -6.08 0.79 17.40
N ALA A 426 -5.41 0.28 16.36
CA ALA A 426 -4.22 0.87 15.77
C ALA A 426 -4.48 2.25 15.14
N TRP A 427 -5.70 2.52 14.67
CA TRP A 427 -6.07 3.79 14.06
C TRP A 427 -6.47 4.89 15.05
N LYS A 428 -6.53 4.58 16.33
CA LYS A 428 -6.73 5.64 17.33
C LYS A 428 -5.58 6.64 17.28
N PRO A 429 -5.84 7.93 17.50
CA PRO A 429 -4.82 8.99 17.41
C PRO A 429 -3.55 8.71 18.22
N GLU A 430 -3.69 8.05 19.36
CA GLU A 430 -2.58 7.68 20.24
C GLU A 430 -1.73 6.51 19.72
N ASN A 431 -2.26 5.69 18.79
CA ASN A 431 -1.63 4.46 18.32
C ASN A 431 -1.21 4.50 16.85
N ILE A 432 -1.79 5.38 16.04
CA ILE A 432 -1.49 5.44 14.61
C ILE A 432 -0.09 6.01 14.38
N GLY A 433 0.69 5.37 13.51
CA GLY A 433 1.94 5.87 12.96
C GLY A 433 1.75 6.32 11.52
N LEU A 434 2.09 7.57 11.22
CA LEU A 434 1.96 8.14 9.87
C LEU A 434 3.33 8.59 9.38
N ARG A 435 3.73 8.07 8.22
CA ARG A 435 4.97 8.52 7.54
C ARG A 435 4.85 10.00 7.18
N PRO A 436 5.95 10.77 7.13
CA PRO A 436 5.89 12.16 6.72
C PRO A 436 5.50 12.28 5.25
N LYS A 437 4.47 13.07 4.98
CA LYS A 437 3.96 13.34 3.63
C LYS A 437 4.66 14.56 3.07
N VAL A 438 5.77 14.33 2.38
CA VAL A 438 6.64 15.38 1.83
C VAL A 438 6.97 15.12 0.36
N ALA A 439 7.14 16.18 -0.42
CA ALA A 439 7.39 16.05 -1.86
C ALA A 439 8.69 15.30 -2.20
N THR A 440 9.65 15.31 -1.29
CA THR A 440 10.96 14.65 -1.41
C THR A 440 10.99 13.22 -0.89
N TRP A 441 9.86 12.65 -0.44
CA TRP A 441 9.82 11.38 0.29
C TRP A 441 10.54 10.24 -0.41
N ASN A 442 10.41 10.11 -1.73
CA ASN A 442 11.08 9.04 -2.48
C ASN A 442 12.61 9.02 -2.30
N GLN A 443 13.22 10.21 -2.14
CA GLN A 443 14.65 10.32 -1.85
C GLN A 443 14.95 10.03 -0.37
N LEU A 444 14.11 10.56 0.53
CA LEU A 444 14.27 10.38 1.97
C LEU A 444 14.11 8.92 2.38
N ASP A 445 13.13 8.22 1.84
CA ASP A 445 12.91 6.80 2.03
C ASP A 445 14.13 5.97 1.62
N THR A 446 14.67 6.25 0.42
CA THR A 446 15.91 5.63 -0.06
C THR A 446 17.09 5.85 0.92
N ILE A 447 17.21 7.05 1.48
CA ILE A 447 18.23 7.37 2.49
C ILE A 447 18.01 6.52 3.76
N VAL A 448 16.76 6.38 4.22
CA VAL A 448 16.43 5.62 5.43
C VAL A 448 16.84 4.16 5.26
N TYR A 449 16.25 3.45 4.30
CA TYR A 449 16.49 2.01 4.20
C TYR A 449 17.94 1.68 3.80
N THR A 450 18.62 2.57 3.07
CA THR A 450 20.04 2.38 2.73
C THR A 450 20.95 2.49 3.96
N ASN A 451 20.74 3.48 4.84
CA ASN A 451 21.54 3.64 6.03
C ASN A 451 21.20 2.59 7.09
N LEU A 452 19.93 2.26 7.29
CA LEU A 452 19.52 1.16 8.18
C LEU A 452 20.13 -0.18 7.74
N SER A 453 20.16 -0.46 6.43
CA SER A 453 20.79 -1.68 5.91
C SER A 453 22.29 -1.76 6.25
N LYS A 454 23.03 -0.64 6.26
CA LYS A 454 24.43 -0.59 6.71
C LYS A 454 24.55 -0.87 8.20
N MET A 455 23.64 -0.33 9.01
CA MET A 455 23.60 -0.61 10.46
C MET A 455 23.37 -2.11 10.72
N ILE A 456 22.35 -2.69 10.07
CA ILE A 456 22.01 -4.10 10.21
C ILE A 456 23.17 -5.02 9.78
N ALA A 457 23.91 -4.64 8.74
CA ALA A 457 25.11 -5.35 8.28
C ALA A 457 26.32 -5.16 9.20
N GLY A 458 26.21 -4.35 10.26
CA GLY A 458 27.29 -4.06 11.19
C GLY A 458 28.40 -3.17 10.63
N SER A 459 28.19 -2.57 9.46
CA SER A 459 29.16 -1.65 8.83
C SER A 459 29.07 -0.21 9.36
N GLN A 460 28.05 0.10 10.13
CA GLN A 460 27.79 1.40 10.74
C GLN A 460 27.06 1.21 12.08
N ASP A 461 27.48 1.92 13.13
CA ASP A 461 26.78 1.88 14.41
C ASP A 461 25.47 2.68 14.37
N PRO A 462 24.51 2.45 15.30
CA PRO A 462 23.22 3.13 15.28
C PRO A 462 23.31 4.66 15.34
N THR A 463 24.22 5.22 16.14
CA THR A 463 24.36 6.68 16.29
C THR A 463 24.86 7.31 15.00
N THR A 464 25.91 6.75 14.41
CA THR A 464 26.45 7.19 13.12
C THR A 464 25.43 7.06 12.01
N THR A 465 24.61 5.99 12.03
CA THR A 465 23.52 5.78 11.08
C THR A 465 22.49 6.90 11.13
N MET A 466 22.02 7.26 12.33
CA MET A 466 21.01 8.32 12.49
C MET A 466 21.57 9.69 12.12
N GLN A 467 22.81 9.98 12.46
CA GLN A 467 23.51 11.22 12.07
C GLN A 467 23.68 11.33 10.55
N ALA A 468 24.03 10.23 9.89
CA ALA A 468 24.16 10.17 8.43
C ALA A 468 22.82 10.41 7.74
N MET A 469 21.74 9.78 8.23
CA MET A 469 20.39 10.02 7.71
C MET A 469 19.96 11.49 7.88
N ALA A 470 20.11 12.06 9.08
CA ALA A 470 19.76 13.46 9.33
C ALA A 470 20.50 14.42 8.41
N SER A 471 21.83 14.25 8.27
CA SER A 471 22.63 15.07 7.37
C SER A 471 22.22 14.97 5.91
N GLN A 472 21.82 13.76 5.45
CA GLN A 472 21.36 13.56 4.08
C GLN A 472 19.95 14.14 3.87
N PHE A 473 19.07 14.04 4.86
CA PHE A 473 17.73 14.66 4.85
C PHE A 473 17.83 16.18 4.72
N ASP A 474 18.69 16.79 5.55
CA ASP A 474 18.90 18.25 5.54
C ASP A 474 19.44 18.75 4.20
N LYS A 475 20.23 17.93 3.48
CA LYS A 475 20.71 18.25 2.12
C LYS A 475 19.64 18.13 1.05
N VAL A 476 18.66 17.25 1.23
CA VAL A 476 17.57 17.06 0.27
C VAL A 476 16.51 18.16 0.41
N ASN A 477 16.27 18.60 1.65
CA ASN A 477 15.19 19.55 1.97
C ASN A 477 15.69 21.02 2.10
N GLY A 478 16.96 21.25 2.17
CA GLY A 478 17.57 22.56 2.38
C GLY A 478 18.18 23.17 1.24
#